data_113d7fb3c46654664dfd8b2d7fcbd29d
#
_entry.id   113d7fb3c46654664dfd8b2d7fcbd29d
#
_cell.length_a   1.000
_cell.length_b   1.000
_cell.length_c   1.000
_cell.angle_alpha   90.00
_cell.angle_beta   90.00
_cell.angle_gamma   90.00
#
_symmetry.space_group_name_H-M   'P 1'
#
loop_
_entity.id
_entity.type
_entity.pdbx_description
1 polymer ?
#
loop_
_entity_poly.entity_id
_entity_poly.type
_entity_poly.pdbx_seq_one_letter_code
_entity_poly.pdbx_strand_id
1 'polypeptide(L)'
;DGGRVRALRAGREPASAPGATPGDAQWFRTLLPPLRPGSRDEYRIELRRAGQRLASLPEDGSWRSLEGAAEAAAAPRTGTPAAGGVAPGASAEGWPSHPRFAYDLTFFAALTVNLRAEVLGPTPEGYRINFYVKDGRVAGPQIDAVVQPEGGDWMCIRPDGIGAVNIKITYRTTDGAQILEQAGGVFDLGPDGYARVSSGDFRGAPPFYATPTWSTAHPKWQWLNRCQGFGIGRVVLEKLQVQCDIYLPRVRERLAHG
;
A
#
# COMPACT_ATOMS: atom_id res chain seq x y z
N ASP A 1 -26.65 -24.14 -25.56
CA ASP A 1 -26.22 -23.85 -24.17
C ASP A 1 -26.61 -22.43 -23.84
N GLY A 2 -27.67 -22.29 -23.04
CA GLY A 2 -28.21 -20.99 -22.67
C GLY A 2 -27.28 -20.27 -21.69
N GLY A 3 -26.47 -19.35 -22.21
CA GLY A 3 -25.63 -18.48 -21.41
C GLY A 3 -26.47 -17.70 -20.41
N ARG A 4 -26.15 -17.78 -19.11
CA ARG A 4 -26.84 -16.99 -18.09
C ARG A 4 -26.41 -15.52 -18.20
N VAL A 5 -27.31 -14.66 -18.63
CA VAL A 5 -27.11 -13.22 -18.57
C VAL A 5 -27.23 -12.78 -17.12
N ARG A 6 -26.16 -12.18 -16.58
CA ARG A 6 -26.16 -11.59 -15.25
C ARG A 6 -26.18 -10.06 -15.38
N ALA A 7 -27.24 -9.44 -14.88
CA ALA A 7 -27.29 -7.99 -14.81
C ALA A 7 -26.51 -7.49 -13.58
N LEU A 8 -25.53 -6.63 -13.80
CA LEU A 8 -24.81 -5.93 -12.76
C LEU A 8 -25.34 -4.50 -12.66
N ARG A 9 -25.56 -4.00 -11.45
CA ARG A 9 -25.95 -2.60 -11.25
C ARG A 9 -24.68 -1.76 -11.09
N ALA A 10 -24.56 -0.73 -11.93
CA ALA A 10 -23.51 0.26 -11.75
C ALA A 10 -23.97 1.32 -10.75
N GLY A 11 -23.10 1.69 -9.81
CA GLY A 11 -23.29 2.86 -8.96
C GLY A 11 -23.04 4.16 -9.72
N ARG A 12 -23.76 5.22 -9.37
CA ARG A 12 -23.52 6.57 -9.89
C ARG A 12 -22.27 7.13 -9.20
N GLU A 13 -21.26 7.53 -9.95
CA GLU A 13 -20.13 8.29 -9.42
C GLU A 13 -20.46 9.79 -9.42
N PRO A 14 -20.06 10.55 -8.37
CA PRO A 14 -20.15 12.00 -8.41
C PRO A 14 -19.25 12.55 -9.53
N ALA A 15 -19.75 13.54 -10.26
CA ALA A 15 -19.03 14.18 -11.36
C ALA A 15 -17.79 14.93 -10.82
N SER A 16 -16.62 14.33 -10.95
CA SER A 16 -15.34 14.95 -10.65
C SER A 16 -14.25 14.48 -11.61
N ALA A 17 -14.51 14.65 -12.92
CA ALA A 17 -13.41 14.63 -13.89
C ALA A 17 -12.85 16.07 -14.03
N PRO A 18 -11.52 16.29 -14.05
CA PRO A 18 -10.95 17.60 -14.31
C PRO A 18 -11.40 18.12 -15.69
N GLY A 19 -12.11 19.23 -15.73
CA GLY A 19 -12.56 19.87 -16.96
C GLY A 19 -14.00 19.61 -17.41
N ALA A 20 -14.79 18.83 -16.68
CA ALA A 20 -16.21 18.66 -16.97
C ALA A 20 -17.04 19.78 -16.34
N THR A 21 -17.88 20.42 -17.14
CA THR A 21 -18.87 21.40 -16.65
C THR A 21 -19.90 20.66 -15.79
N PRO A 22 -20.29 21.18 -14.61
CA PRO A 22 -21.31 20.55 -13.79
C PRO A 22 -22.64 20.46 -14.57
N GLY A 23 -23.07 19.24 -14.90
CA GLY A 23 -24.35 18.98 -15.49
C GLY A 23 -24.38 18.06 -16.72
N ASP A 24 -23.29 17.90 -17.46
CA ASP A 24 -23.33 17.29 -18.79
C ASP A 24 -22.85 15.83 -18.89
N ALA A 25 -22.19 15.28 -17.90
CA ALA A 25 -21.77 13.88 -17.91
C ALA A 25 -22.10 13.17 -16.60
N GLN A 26 -22.73 12.00 -16.70
CA GLN A 26 -22.95 11.10 -15.57
C GLN A 26 -22.07 9.88 -15.77
N TRP A 27 -21.20 9.61 -14.80
CA TRP A 27 -20.35 8.45 -14.80
C TRP A 27 -20.96 7.33 -13.97
N PHE A 28 -20.91 6.12 -14.50
CA PHE A 28 -21.36 4.91 -13.83
C PHE A 28 -20.22 3.91 -13.80
N ARG A 29 -19.98 3.31 -12.65
CA ARG A 29 -18.96 2.27 -12.49
C ARG A 29 -19.62 0.98 -12.03
N THR A 30 -19.21 -0.12 -12.61
CA THR A 30 -19.49 -1.46 -12.11
C THR A 30 -18.24 -2.31 -12.23
N LEU A 31 -18.03 -3.19 -11.26
CA LEU A 31 -16.96 -4.20 -11.32
C LEU A 31 -17.53 -5.45 -11.97
N LEU A 32 -16.90 -5.90 -13.03
CA LEU A 32 -17.16 -7.21 -13.58
C LEU A 32 -16.51 -8.26 -12.67
N PRO A 33 -17.16 -9.43 -12.45
CA PRO A 33 -16.51 -10.51 -11.73
C PRO A 33 -15.23 -10.92 -12.46
N PRO A 34 -14.19 -11.40 -11.73
CA PRO A 34 -12.96 -11.85 -12.36
C PRO A 34 -13.26 -12.97 -13.35
N LEU A 35 -12.69 -12.85 -14.54
CA LEU A 35 -12.77 -13.90 -15.56
C LEU A 35 -11.89 -15.07 -15.17
N ARG A 36 -12.36 -16.28 -15.41
CA ARG A 36 -11.51 -17.46 -15.27
C ARG A 36 -10.45 -17.47 -16.37
N PRO A 37 -9.20 -17.87 -16.07
CA PRO A 37 -8.18 -18.04 -17.11
C PRO A 37 -8.69 -18.90 -18.27
N GLY A 38 -8.49 -18.42 -19.50
CA GLY A 38 -8.95 -19.11 -20.71
C GLY A 38 -10.46 -19.08 -20.96
N SER A 39 -11.25 -18.38 -20.13
CA SER A 39 -12.67 -18.15 -20.39
C SER A 39 -12.87 -16.92 -21.29
N ARG A 40 -13.97 -16.92 -21.99
CA ARG A 40 -14.45 -15.79 -22.77
C ARG A 40 -15.85 -15.43 -22.30
N ASP A 41 -16.00 -14.17 -21.83
CA ASP A 41 -17.32 -13.63 -21.49
C ASP A 41 -17.68 -12.50 -22.46
N GLU A 42 -18.96 -12.35 -22.69
CA GLU A 42 -19.48 -11.28 -23.53
C GLU A 42 -20.25 -10.29 -22.65
N TYR A 43 -20.08 -9.02 -22.92
CA TYR A 43 -20.76 -7.95 -22.20
C TYR A 43 -21.28 -6.86 -23.13
N ARG A 44 -22.33 -6.18 -22.67
CA ARG A 44 -22.77 -4.90 -23.20
C ARG A 44 -23.28 -4.02 -22.06
N ILE A 45 -23.20 -2.73 -22.22
CA ILE A 45 -23.67 -1.76 -21.24
C ILE A 45 -25.01 -1.21 -21.72
N GLU A 46 -26.01 -1.28 -20.87
CA GLU A 46 -27.33 -0.68 -21.15
C GLU A 46 -27.67 0.38 -20.12
N LEU A 47 -28.00 1.59 -20.56
CA LEU A 47 -28.58 2.62 -19.72
C LEU A 47 -30.09 2.45 -19.72
N ARG A 48 -30.69 2.28 -18.53
CA ARG A 48 -32.15 2.13 -18.38
C ARG A 48 -32.69 3.11 -17.36
N ARG A 49 -33.88 3.63 -17.63
CA ARG A 49 -34.69 4.47 -16.72
C ARG A 49 -36.08 3.88 -16.61
N ALA A 50 -36.56 3.61 -15.39
CA ALA A 50 -37.87 3.00 -15.14
C ALA A 50 -38.13 1.74 -16.00
N GLY A 51 -37.11 0.90 -16.23
CA GLY A 51 -37.18 -0.31 -17.05
C GLY A 51 -37.02 -0.09 -18.57
N GLN A 52 -37.11 1.14 -19.04
CA GLN A 52 -36.93 1.46 -20.46
C GLN A 52 -35.43 1.64 -20.78
N ARG A 53 -34.99 1.01 -21.88
CA ARG A 53 -33.62 1.18 -22.39
C ARG A 53 -33.48 2.55 -23.05
N LEU A 54 -32.55 3.37 -22.61
CA LEU A 54 -32.23 4.69 -23.12
C LEU A 54 -31.06 4.66 -24.10
N ALA A 55 -30.03 3.87 -23.79
CA ALA A 55 -28.83 3.75 -24.60
C ALA A 55 -28.17 2.39 -24.42
N SER A 56 -27.30 2.01 -25.34
CA SER A 56 -26.48 0.82 -25.30
C SER A 56 -25.04 1.16 -25.74
N LEU A 57 -24.04 0.50 -25.16
CA LEU A 57 -22.67 0.54 -25.64
C LEU A 57 -22.21 -0.92 -25.85
N PRO A 58 -21.83 -1.32 -27.07
CA PRO A 58 -21.89 -0.50 -28.31
C PRO A 58 -23.29 -0.03 -28.73
N GLU A 59 -23.34 1.07 -29.46
CA GLU A 59 -24.63 1.71 -29.87
C GLU A 59 -25.52 0.80 -30.70
N ASP A 60 -24.93 -0.09 -31.50
CA ASP A 60 -25.61 -1.12 -32.29
C ASP A 60 -26.21 -2.25 -31.44
N GLY A 61 -25.99 -2.23 -30.10
CA GLY A 61 -26.48 -3.24 -29.18
C GLY A 61 -25.78 -4.59 -29.27
N SER A 62 -24.67 -4.67 -30.01
CA SER A 62 -23.84 -5.87 -30.09
C SER A 62 -23.17 -6.22 -28.74
N TRP A 63 -22.64 -7.42 -28.64
CA TRP A 63 -21.87 -7.85 -27.49
C TRP A 63 -20.37 -7.61 -27.72
N ARG A 64 -19.66 -7.19 -26.68
CA ARG A 64 -18.20 -7.12 -26.66
C ARG A 64 -17.64 -8.30 -25.90
N SER A 65 -16.55 -8.87 -26.41
CA SER A 65 -15.85 -9.96 -25.75
C SER A 65 -14.78 -9.47 -24.79
N LEU A 66 -14.70 -10.13 -23.65
CA LEU A 66 -13.57 -10.10 -22.75
C LEU A 66 -12.99 -11.51 -22.66
N GLU A 67 -11.69 -11.63 -22.92
CA GLU A 67 -10.97 -12.88 -22.77
C GLU A 67 -10.15 -12.83 -21.48
N GLY A 68 -10.33 -13.85 -20.63
CA GLY A 68 -9.45 -14.08 -19.50
C GLY A 68 -8.06 -14.42 -20.02
N ALA A 69 -7.02 -13.72 -19.58
CA ALA A 69 -5.65 -14.05 -19.93
C ALA A 69 -5.42 -15.55 -19.72
N ALA A 70 -4.91 -16.24 -20.72
CA ALA A 70 -4.50 -17.63 -20.56
C ALA A 70 -3.48 -17.69 -19.44
N GLU A 71 -3.71 -18.52 -18.44
CA GLU A 71 -2.75 -18.79 -17.39
C GLU A 71 -1.51 -19.36 -18.08
N ALA A 72 -0.44 -18.55 -18.16
CA ALA A 72 0.87 -19.12 -18.45
C ALA A 72 1.08 -20.17 -17.37
N ALA A 73 1.18 -21.46 -17.77
CA ALA A 73 1.20 -22.62 -16.89
C ALA A 73 2.07 -22.34 -15.66
N ALA A 74 1.43 -21.95 -14.57
CA ALA A 74 2.10 -21.72 -13.31
C ALA A 74 2.44 -23.11 -12.77
N ALA A 75 3.70 -23.47 -12.85
CA ALA A 75 4.24 -24.55 -12.04
C ALA A 75 3.82 -24.32 -10.57
N PRO A 76 3.47 -25.38 -9.81
CA PRO A 76 2.99 -25.23 -8.44
C PRO A 76 4.02 -24.47 -7.62
N ARG A 77 3.65 -23.28 -7.15
CA ARG A 77 4.48 -22.47 -6.25
C ARG A 77 4.42 -23.07 -4.86
N THR A 78 5.15 -24.13 -4.66
CA THR A 78 5.59 -24.57 -3.34
C THR A 78 6.97 -23.92 -3.10
N GLY A 79 6.98 -22.77 -2.44
CA GLY A 79 8.22 -22.09 -2.09
C GLY A 79 7.92 -20.64 -1.72
N THR A 80 8.39 -20.20 -0.57
CA THR A 80 8.62 -18.80 -0.23
C THR A 80 9.11 -18.09 -1.49
N PRO A 81 8.57 -16.89 -1.86
CA PRO A 81 9.13 -16.15 -2.96
C PRO A 81 10.59 -15.90 -2.64
N ALA A 82 11.48 -16.65 -3.30
CA ALA A 82 12.87 -16.27 -3.33
C ALA A 82 12.88 -14.84 -3.84
N ALA A 83 13.43 -13.93 -3.06
CA ALA A 83 13.73 -12.59 -3.50
C ALA A 83 14.25 -12.72 -4.93
N GLY A 84 13.59 -12.05 -5.89
CA GLY A 84 13.84 -12.22 -7.31
C GLY A 84 15.33 -12.13 -7.62
N GLY A 85 16.01 -13.26 -7.48
CA GLY A 85 17.39 -13.42 -7.86
C GLY A 85 17.42 -13.33 -9.38
N VAL A 86 18.08 -12.33 -9.92
CA VAL A 86 18.60 -12.37 -11.26
C VAL A 86 19.26 -13.73 -11.41
N ALA A 87 18.83 -14.51 -12.44
CA ALA A 87 19.36 -15.85 -12.66
C ALA A 87 20.88 -15.82 -12.55
N PRO A 88 21.51 -16.76 -11.79
CA PRO A 88 22.97 -16.81 -11.74
C PRO A 88 23.48 -17.13 -13.15
N GLY A 89 24.10 -16.17 -13.80
CA GLY A 89 24.67 -16.35 -15.13
C GLY A 89 24.70 -15.13 -16.03
N ALA A 90 23.95 -14.07 -15.74
CA ALA A 90 24.08 -12.81 -16.46
C ALA A 90 24.81 -11.79 -15.58
N SER A 91 26.11 -11.94 -15.40
CA SER A 91 26.96 -10.82 -15.00
C SER A 91 27.02 -9.91 -16.22
N ALA A 92 26.24 -8.80 -16.21
CA ALA A 92 26.52 -7.69 -17.09
C ALA A 92 27.98 -7.32 -16.85
N GLU A 93 28.80 -7.37 -17.88
CA GLU A 93 30.23 -7.01 -17.77
C GLU A 93 30.35 -5.69 -17.01
N GLY A 94 31.10 -5.69 -15.91
CA GLY A 94 31.36 -4.51 -15.08
C GLY A 94 30.49 -4.34 -13.82
N TRP A 95 29.43 -5.14 -13.61
CA TRP A 95 28.66 -5.06 -12.35
C TRP A 95 29.25 -6.00 -11.28
N PRO A 96 29.36 -5.56 -10.03
CA PRO A 96 29.89 -6.41 -8.96
C PRO A 96 28.92 -7.55 -8.65
N SER A 97 29.45 -8.77 -8.51
CA SER A 97 28.72 -9.97 -8.12
C SER A 97 28.39 -10.03 -6.62
N HIS A 98 28.86 -9.07 -5.84
CA HIS A 98 28.65 -8.98 -4.38
C HIS A 98 28.55 -7.52 -3.94
N PRO A 99 27.98 -7.24 -2.75
CA PRO A 99 27.86 -5.88 -2.25
C PRO A 99 29.20 -5.17 -2.14
N ARG A 100 29.30 -3.94 -2.61
CA ARG A 100 30.51 -3.10 -2.48
C ARG A 100 30.68 -2.55 -1.07
N PHE A 101 29.57 -2.35 -0.36
CA PHE A 101 29.57 -1.76 0.96
C PHE A 101 29.06 -2.78 1.98
N ALA A 102 29.87 -3.09 2.97
CA ALA A 102 29.39 -3.78 4.15
C ALA A 102 28.63 -2.81 5.04
N TYR A 103 27.57 -3.27 5.68
CA TYR A 103 26.78 -2.46 6.57
C TYR A 103 26.38 -3.24 7.83
N ASP A 104 26.06 -2.51 8.87
CA ASP A 104 25.43 -3.02 10.08
C ASP A 104 24.02 -2.43 10.21
N LEU A 105 23.09 -3.23 10.74
CA LEU A 105 21.79 -2.77 11.20
C LEU A 105 21.79 -2.80 12.73
N THR A 106 21.71 -1.64 13.34
CA THR A 106 21.64 -1.52 14.80
C THR A 106 20.19 -1.31 15.20
N PHE A 107 19.64 -2.15 16.07
CA PHE A 107 18.31 -1.96 16.62
C PHE A 107 18.25 -0.63 17.39
N PHE A 108 17.30 0.22 16.98
CA PHE A 108 17.09 1.53 17.59
C PHE A 108 15.91 1.49 18.56
N ALA A 109 14.75 1.04 18.11
CA ALA A 109 13.55 1.03 18.93
C ALA A 109 12.47 0.12 18.35
N ALA A 110 11.58 -0.36 19.22
CA ALA A 110 10.27 -0.89 18.85
C ALA A 110 9.22 0.21 18.91
N LEU A 111 8.41 0.30 17.89
CA LEU A 111 7.29 1.22 17.75
C LEU A 111 5.97 0.44 17.82
N THR A 112 5.04 0.88 18.66
CA THR A 112 3.65 0.43 18.65
C THR A 112 2.75 1.64 18.57
N VAL A 113 1.83 1.68 17.60
CA VAL A 113 0.89 2.80 17.40
C VAL A 113 -0.52 2.26 17.23
N ASN A 114 -1.44 2.77 18.01
CA ASN A 114 -2.88 2.55 17.85
C ASN A 114 -3.49 3.65 17.01
N LEU A 115 -4.33 3.26 16.06
CA LEU A 115 -4.83 4.15 15.02
C LEU A 115 -6.36 4.23 15.05
N ARG A 116 -6.87 5.31 14.47
CA ARG A 116 -8.24 5.47 14.01
C ARG A 116 -8.22 5.62 12.49
N ALA A 117 -9.04 4.85 11.80
CA ALA A 117 -9.16 4.94 10.35
C ALA A 117 -10.28 5.90 9.94
N GLU A 118 -10.06 6.60 8.85
CA GLU A 118 -11.05 7.38 8.12
C GLU A 118 -10.95 7.00 6.65
N VAL A 119 -11.99 6.35 6.15
CA VAL A 119 -12.03 5.83 4.78
C VAL A 119 -12.51 6.91 3.84
N LEU A 120 -11.68 7.30 2.88
CA LEU A 120 -12.07 8.19 1.79
C LEU A 120 -12.67 7.39 0.62
N GLY A 121 -12.23 6.14 0.47
CA GLY A 121 -12.68 5.26 -0.61
C GLY A 121 -11.83 5.33 -1.88
N PRO A 122 -12.39 4.91 -3.03
CA PRO A 122 -11.66 4.88 -4.28
C PRO A 122 -11.40 6.29 -4.82
N THR A 123 -10.15 6.53 -5.19
CA THR A 123 -9.67 7.75 -5.85
C THR A 123 -8.94 7.36 -7.15
N PRO A 124 -8.57 8.31 -8.02
CA PRO A 124 -7.82 7.99 -9.24
C PRO A 124 -6.49 7.26 -8.97
N GLU A 125 -5.85 7.50 -7.83
CA GLU A 125 -4.57 6.86 -7.47
C GLU A 125 -4.73 5.49 -6.81
N GLY A 126 -5.92 5.20 -6.23
CA GLY A 126 -6.17 3.98 -5.49
C GLY A 126 -7.21 4.14 -4.39
N TYR A 127 -7.32 3.20 -3.48
CA TYR A 127 -8.22 3.27 -2.35
C TYR A 127 -7.56 3.99 -1.19
N ARG A 128 -8.07 5.16 -0.82
CA ARG A 128 -7.49 6.01 0.21
C ARG A 128 -8.10 5.80 1.58
N ILE A 129 -7.21 5.67 2.56
CA ILE A 129 -7.56 5.64 3.98
C ILE A 129 -6.59 6.55 4.72
N ASN A 130 -7.12 7.47 5.52
CA ASN A 130 -6.32 8.22 6.47
C ASN A 130 -6.34 7.49 7.82
N PHE A 131 -5.17 7.24 8.36
CA PHE A 131 -5.03 6.71 9.71
C PHE A 131 -4.48 7.79 10.63
N TYR A 132 -5.19 8.06 11.70
CA TYR A 132 -4.78 9.06 12.69
C TYR A 132 -4.32 8.37 13.96
N VAL A 133 -3.23 8.85 14.53
CA VAL A 133 -2.71 8.35 15.79
C VAL A 133 -3.71 8.59 16.93
N LYS A 134 -4.01 7.56 17.69
CA LYS A 134 -4.72 7.66 18.99
C LYS A 134 -3.71 7.78 20.12
N ASP A 135 -2.79 6.85 20.16
CA ASP A 135 -1.72 6.73 21.14
C ASP A 135 -0.63 5.81 20.57
N GLY A 136 0.51 5.75 21.25
CA GLY A 136 1.58 4.86 20.89
C GLY A 136 2.82 5.04 21.75
N ARG A 137 3.78 4.15 21.58
CA ARG A 137 5.06 4.18 22.27
C ARG A 137 6.19 3.79 21.35
N VAL A 138 7.31 4.46 21.52
CA VAL A 138 8.62 4.11 20.97
C VAL A 138 9.54 3.78 22.13
N ALA A 139 10.06 2.57 22.17
CA ALA A 139 10.95 2.13 23.25
C ALA A 139 12.13 1.36 22.69
N GLY A 140 13.33 1.69 23.13
CA GLY A 140 14.56 1.05 22.71
C GLY A 140 15.74 1.37 23.62
N PRO A 141 16.95 0.88 23.31
CA PRO A 141 18.11 1.06 24.17
C PRO A 141 18.48 2.52 24.45
N GLN A 142 18.14 3.43 23.52
CA GLN A 142 18.51 4.83 23.59
C GLN A 142 17.33 5.77 23.69
N ILE A 143 16.10 5.30 23.49
CA ILE A 143 14.89 6.13 23.46
C ILE A 143 13.75 5.48 24.24
N ASP A 144 13.01 6.31 24.98
CA ASP A 144 11.70 6.00 25.51
C ASP A 144 10.82 7.23 25.32
N ALA A 145 9.76 7.07 24.52
CA ALA A 145 8.90 8.17 24.11
C ALA A 145 7.47 7.71 23.87
N VAL A 146 6.53 8.61 24.04
CA VAL A 146 5.14 8.42 23.63
C VAL A 146 4.92 9.01 22.25
N VAL A 147 4.12 8.33 21.44
CA VAL A 147 3.66 8.88 20.16
C VAL A 147 2.50 9.81 20.46
N GLN A 148 2.63 11.06 20.01
CA GLN A 148 1.60 12.06 20.24
C GLN A 148 0.41 11.79 19.32
N PRO A 149 -0.82 12.04 19.75
CA PRO A 149 -1.97 12.10 18.87
C PRO A 149 -1.77 13.19 17.81
N GLU A 150 -2.65 13.29 16.81
CA GLU A 150 -2.64 14.34 15.77
C GLU A 150 -1.63 14.14 14.63
N GLY A 151 -0.86 13.04 14.67
CA GLY A 151 -0.13 12.54 13.52
C GLY A 151 -0.94 11.47 12.78
N GLY A 152 -0.36 10.93 11.70
CA GLY A 152 -1.06 9.90 10.95
C GLY A 152 -0.29 9.34 9.77
N ASP A 153 -1.02 8.53 9.00
CA ASP A 153 -0.61 7.96 7.73
C ASP A 153 -1.70 8.23 6.69
N TRP A 154 -1.36 8.93 5.64
CA TRP A 154 -2.23 9.21 4.49
C TRP A 154 -2.06 8.13 3.42
N MET A 155 -2.47 6.93 3.76
CA MET A 155 -2.22 5.74 2.96
C MET A 155 -3.06 5.70 1.68
N CYS A 156 -2.46 5.15 0.62
CA CYS A 156 -3.14 4.81 -0.61
C CYS A 156 -2.90 3.34 -0.96
N ILE A 157 -3.96 2.55 -1.04
CA ILE A 157 -3.88 1.15 -1.47
C ILE A 157 -4.04 1.10 -2.98
N ARG A 158 -3.01 0.62 -3.66
CA ARG A 158 -2.96 0.49 -5.12
C ARG A 158 -3.74 -0.74 -5.59
N PRO A 159 -4.11 -0.80 -6.89
CA PRO A 159 -4.82 -1.96 -7.45
C PRO A 159 -4.08 -3.30 -7.33
N ASP A 160 -2.75 -3.27 -7.21
CA ASP A 160 -1.92 -4.46 -7.00
C ASP A 160 -1.89 -4.96 -5.54
N GLY A 161 -2.68 -4.35 -4.65
CA GLY A 161 -2.80 -4.73 -3.25
C GLY A 161 -1.72 -4.15 -2.33
N ILE A 162 -0.85 -3.29 -2.85
CA ILE A 162 0.16 -2.62 -2.03
C ILE A 162 -0.38 -1.30 -1.48
N GLY A 163 -0.35 -1.14 -0.16
CA GLY A 163 -0.55 0.14 0.51
C GLY A 163 0.74 0.96 0.48
N ALA A 164 0.71 2.12 -0.18
CA ALA A 164 1.77 3.11 -0.10
C ALA A 164 1.50 4.01 1.11
N VAL A 165 2.41 4.02 2.09
CA VAL A 165 2.27 4.79 3.32
C VAL A 165 2.95 6.15 3.22
N ASN A 166 2.37 7.13 3.88
CA ASN A 166 2.89 8.50 4.00
C ASN A 166 2.68 8.97 5.44
N ILE A 167 3.64 8.63 6.29
CA ILE A 167 3.56 8.77 7.74
C ILE A 167 4.19 10.08 8.17
N LYS A 168 3.50 10.79 9.10
CA LYS A 168 4.04 11.91 9.86
C LYS A 168 3.52 11.81 11.29
N ILE A 169 4.41 11.53 12.24
CA ILE A 169 4.08 11.37 13.65
C ILE A 169 5.10 12.10 14.50
N THR A 170 4.71 12.49 15.70
CA THR A 170 5.60 13.18 16.65
C THR A 170 5.76 12.32 17.91
N TYR A 171 6.98 12.17 18.35
CA TYR A 171 7.31 11.55 19.63
C TYR A 171 7.52 12.62 20.69
N ARG A 172 7.11 12.34 21.92
CA ARG A 172 7.53 13.09 23.11
C ARG A 172 8.32 12.16 24.02
N THR A 173 9.61 12.44 24.17
CA THR A 173 10.48 11.69 25.05
C THR A 173 10.24 12.00 26.52
N THR A 174 10.74 11.17 27.41
CA THR A 174 10.63 11.36 28.88
C THR A 174 11.32 12.63 29.37
N ASP A 175 12.33 13.11 28.65
CA ASP A 175 13.01 14.39 28.92
C ASP A 175 12.35 15.61 28.20
N GLY A 176 11.16 15.43 27.62
CA GLY A 176 10.34 16.47 27.06
C GLY A 176 10.68 16.87 25.61
N ALA A 177 11.66 16.22 24.97
CA ALA A 177 12.00 16.51 23.59
C ALA A 177 10.85 16.10 22.65
N GLN A 178 10.62 16.92 21.62
CA GLN A 178 9.74 16.57 20.52
C GLN A 178 10.57 16.18 19.30
N ILE A 179 10.23 15.03 18.72
CA ILE A 179 10.92 14.45 17.57
C ILE A 179 9.87 14.15 16.52
N LEU A 180 9.90 14.84 15.39
CA LEU A 180 9.08 14.53 14.23
C LEU A 180 9.68 13.32 13.51
N GLU A 181 8.88 12.31 13.24
CA GLU A 181 9.19 11.24 12.29
C GLU A 181 8.39 11.44 11.01
N GLN A 182 9.06 11.27 9.87
CA GLN A 182 8.46 11.17 8.56
C GLN A 182 8.92 9.87 7.91
N ALA A 183 7.98 9.08 7.38
CA ALA A 183 8.32 7.82 6.76
C ALA A 183 7.46 7.55 5.52
N GLY A 184 8.09 7.13 4.45
CA GLY A 184 7.46 6.41 3.35
C GLY A 184 7.63 4.92 3.54
N GLY A 185 6.88 4.12 2.78
CA GLY A 185 7.01 2.68 2.86
C GLY A 185 5.92 1.92 2.15
N VAL A 186 5.91 0.62 2.37
CA VAL A 186 4.95 -0.29 1.76
C VAL A 186 4.33 -1.22 2.80
N PHE A 187 3.11 -1.58 2.52
CA PHE A 187 2.29 -2.45 3.32
C PHE A 187 1.63 -3.45 2.37
N ASP A 188 2.04 -4.71 2.44
CA ASP A 188 1.68 -5.73 1.45
C ASP A 188 0.43 -6.49 1.89
N LEU A 189 -0.71 -6.14 1.32
CA LEU A 189 -2.00 -6.81 1.53
C LEU A 189 -2.18 -8.06 0.67
N GLY A 190 -1.24 -8.36 -0.21
CA GLY A 190 -1.34 -9.39 -1.22
C GLY A 190 -2.17 -8.97 -2.46
N PRO A 191 -2.21 -9.81 -3.49
CA PRO A 191 -2.82 -9.47 -4.78
C PRO A 191 -4.31 -9.13 -4.69
N ASP A 192 -5.02 -9.67 -3.70
CA ASP A 192 -6.43 -9.40 -3.45
C ASP A 192 -6.67 -8.21 -2.51
N GLY A 193 -5.60 -7.57 -2.04
CA GLY A 193 -5.64 -6.57 -0.97
C GLY A 193 -6.55 -5.40 -1.27
N TYR A 194 -6.52 -4.88 -2.50
CA TYR A 194 -7.39 -3.80 -2.92
C TYR A 194 -8.88 -4.20 -2.86
N ALA A 195 -9.22 -5.36 -3.40
CA ALA A 195 -10.61 -5.85 -3.44
C ALA A 195 -11.14 -6.13 -2.02
N ARG A 196 -10.32 -6.74 -1.16
CA ARG A 196 -10.67 -7.03 0.24
C ARG A 196 -10.96 -5.76 1.01
N VAL A 197 -10.04 -4.79 0.99
CA VAL A 197 -10.19 -3.55 1.74
C VAL A 197 -11.36 -2.72 1.20
N SER A 198 -11.54 -2.64 -0.12
CA SER A 198 -12.67 -1.92 -0.70
C SER A 198 -14.04 -2.56 -0.40
N SER A 199 -14.07 -3.85 -0.07
CA SER A 199 -15.27 -4.54 0.43
C SER A 199 -15.45 -4.48 1.95
N GLY A 200 -14.54 -3.81 2.67
CA GLY A 200 -14.59 -3.67 4.13
C GLY A 200 -13.93 -4.82 4.89
N ASP A 201 -13.15 -5.68 4.24
CA ASP A 201 -12.41 -6.75 4.90
C ASP A 201 -11.04 -6.24 5.38
N PHE A 202 -10.97 -5.92 6.66
CA PHE A 202 -9.76 -5.45 7.36
C PHE A 202 -9.20 -6.53 8.30
N ARG A 203 -9.03 -7.75 7.82
CA ARG A 203 -8.48 -8.85 8.62
C ARG A 203 -7.03 -9.15 8.27
N GLY A 204 -6.29 -9.63 9.28
CA GLY A 204 -4.92 -10.11 9.13
C GLY A 204 -3.86 -9.17 9.68
N ALA A 205 -2.62 -9.59 9.55
CA ALA A 205 -1.45 -8.86 10.02
C ALA A 205 -0.36 -8.83 8.94
N PRO A 206 -0.63 -8.15 7.80
CA PRO A 206 0.31 -8.11 6.70
C PRO A 206 1.62 -7.42 7.06
N PRO A 207 2.71 -7.76 6.35
CA PRO A 207 4.01 -7.17 6.57
C PRO A 207 4.04 -5.68 6.22
N PHE A 208 4.82 -4.95 6.98
CA PHE A 208 5.00 -3.51 6.87
C PHE A 208 6.49 -3.17 6.83
N TYR A 209 6.88 -2.32 5.89
CA TYR A 209 8.24 -1.83 5.72
C TYR A 209 8.23 -0.33 5.57
N ALA A 210 9.08 0.37 6.31
CA ALA A 210 9.17 1.82 6.29
C ALA A 210 10.61 2.33 6.29
N THR A 211 10.77 3.57 5.85
CA THR A 211 12.06 4.27 5.83
C THR A 211 11.95 5.58 6.60
N PRO A 212 11.94 5.54 7.95
CA PRO A 212 11.80 6.73 8.76
C PRO A 212 13.04 7.64 8.71
N THR A 213 12.77 8.94 8.75
CA THR A 213 13.71 10.03 9.01
C THR A 213 13.18 10.87 10.15
N TRP A 214 14.05 11.59 10.85
CA TRP A 214 13.65 12.36 12.02
C TRP A 214 14.12 13.80 11.95
N SER A 215 13.38 14.67 12.65
CA SER A 215 13.73 16.06 12.83
C SER A 215 13.43 16.50 14.27
N THR A 216 14.41 17.09 14.92
CA THR A 216 14.25 17.68 16.26
C THR A 216 15.21 18.84 16.49
N ALA A 217 14.76 19.83 17.25
CA ALA A 217 15.58 20.95 17.69
C ALA A 217 16.31 20.64 19.03
N HIS A 218 15.91 19.58 19.75
CA HIS A 218 16.42 19.30 21.08
C HIS A 218 17.88 18.81 21.03
N PRO A 219 18.83 19.45 21.72
CA PRO A 219 20.28 19.21 21.55
C PRO A 219 20.70 17.75 21.74
N LYS A 220 20.16 17.05 22.72
CA LYS A 220 20.44 15.64 22.99
C LYS A 220 20.09 14.71 21.83
N TRP A 221 19.08 15.08 21.03
CA TRP A 221 18.51 14.23 20.00
C TRP A 221 18.87 14.67 18.57
N GLN A 222 19.62 15.77 18.40
CA GLN A 222 19.99 16.29 17.07
C GLN A 222 20.73 15.28 16.18
N TRP A 223 21.35 14.28 16.75
CA TRP A 223 22.01 13.22 15.99
C TRP A 223 21.02 12.43 15.11
N LEU A 224 19.73 12.32 15.51
CA LEU A 224 18.69 11.69 14.72
C LEU A 224 18.43 12.43 13.41
N ASN A 225 18.65 13.75 13.35
CA ASN A 225 18.47 14.53 12.12
C ASN A 225 19.40 14.09 10.98
N ARG A 226 20.39 13.26 11.28
CA ARG A 226 21.38 12.74 10.32
C ARG A 226 21.23 11.23 10.08
N CYS A 227 20.15 10.64 10.57
CA CYS A 227 19.91 9.22 10.47
C CYS A 227 18.82 8.93 9.44
N GLN A 228 18.98 7.84 8.72
CA GLN A 228 17.96 7.15 7.98
C GLN A 228 17.65 5.86 8.72
N GLY A 229 16.38 5.59 8.98
CA GLY A 229 15.95 4.34 9.59
C GLY A 229 15.50 3.32 8.55
N PHE A 230 15.38 2.08 9.01
CA PHE A 230 14.72 0.99 8.32
C PHE A 230 13.77 0.30 9.30
N GLY A 231 12.49 0.38 9.03
CA GLY A 231 11.42 -0.21 9.84
C GLY A 231 10.93 -1.50 9.23
N ILE A 232 10.79 -2.52 10.06
CA ILE A 232 10.23 -3.83 9.71
C ILE A 232 9.14 -4.18 10.71
N GLY A 233 7.95 -4.52 10.24
CA GLY A 233 6.87 -4.82 11.15
C GLY A 233 5.64 -5.40 10.48
N ARG A 234 4.52 -5.18 11.12
CA ARG A 234 3.19 -5.60 10.65
C ARG A 234 2.12 -4.61 11.07
N VAL A 235 1.02 -4.64 10.38
CA VAL A 235 -0.20 -3.94 10.77
C VAL A 235 -1.24 -4.96 11.19
N VAL A 236 -1.66 -4.93 12.45
CA VAL A 236 -2.75 -5.78 12.97
C VAL A 236 -4.06 -5.08 12.62
N LEU A 237 -4.67 -5.48 11.49
CA LEU A 237 -5.79 -4.77 10.88
C LEU A 237 -7.02 -4.69 11.78
N GLU A 238 -7.38 -5.79 12.44
CA GLU A 238 -8.55 -5.82 13.33
C GLU A 238 -8.43 -4.89 14.54
N LYS A 239 -7.18 -4.59 14.93
CA LYS A 239 -6.89 -3.69 16.05
C LYS A 239 -6.58 -2.27 15.61
N LEU A 240 -6.39 -2.06 14.31
CA LEU A 240 -5.83 -0.83 13.75
C LEU A 240 -4.52 -0.44 14.47
N GLN A 241 -3.61 -1.41 14.60
CA GLN A 241 -2.36 -1.25 15.34
C GLN A 241 -1.16 -1.57 14.46
N VAL A 242 -0.19 -0.67 14.43
CA VAL A 242 1.13 -0.88 13.82
C VAL A 242 2.09 -1.37 14.89
N GLN A 243 2.87 -2.40 14.57
CA GLN A 243 4.00 -2.89 15.36
C GLN A 243 5.22 -2.93 14.43
N CYS A 244 6.27 -2.21 14.78
CA CYS A 244 7.44 -2.05 13.92
C CYS A 244 8.72 -1.97 14.75
N ASP A 245 9.72 -2.75 14.36
CA ASP A 245 11.07 -2.63 14.85
C ASP A 245 11.86 -1.70 13.92
N ILE A 246 12.52 -0.72 14.47
CA ILE A 246 13.29 0.29 13.74
C ILE A 246 14.78 0.02 13.93
N TYR A 247 15.50 -0.01 12.83
CA TYR A 247 16.94 -0.20 12.76
C TYR A 247 17.60 1.01 12.11
N LEU A 248 18.83 1.30 12.52
CA LEU A 248 19.69 2.31 11.91
C LEU A 248 20.77 1.59 11.09
N PRO A 249 20.78 1.70 9.76
CA PRO A 249 21.86 1.19 8.93
C PRO A 249 23.10 2.07 9.06
N ARG A 250 24.27 1.45 9.13
CA ARG A 250 25.57 2.11 9.11
C ARG A 250 26.50 1.39 8.14
N VAL A 251 27.13 2.13 7.26
CA VAL A 251 28.18 1.58 6.41
C VAL A 251 29.39 1.28 7.26
N ARG A 252 29.91 0.06 7.15
CA ARG A 252 31.24 -0.26 7.70
C ARG A 252 32.30 0.39 6.81
N GLU A 253 33.15 1.20 7.39
CA GLU A 253 34.37 1.59 6.70
C GLU A 253 35.18 0.34 6.41
N ARG A 254 35.46 0.08 5.12
CA ARG A 254 36.48 -0.91 4.79
C ARG A 254 37.78 -0.38 5.36
N LEU A 255 38.33 -1.09 6.35
CA LEU A 255 39.74 -0.92 6.67
C LEU A 255 40.51 -1.11 5.36
N ALA A 256 41.19 -0.06 4.92
CA ALA A 256 42.06 -0.14 3.75
C ALA A 256 43.02 -1.31 4.05
N HIS A 257 42.86 -2.38 3.27
CA HIS A 257 43.88 -3.41 3.25
C HIS A 257 45.10 -2.77 2.59
N GLY A 258 46.09 -2.43 3.41
CA GLY A 258 47.39 -2.04 2.96
C GLY A 258 48.12 -3.19 2.25
#